data_3b0e0b8fb64dcb9d3c2d2a2bfb7b94a7
#
_entry.id   3b0e0b8fb64dcb9d3c2d2a2bfb7b94a7
#
_cell.length_a   1.000
_cell.length_b   1.000
_cell.length_c   1.000
_cell.angle_alpha   90.00
_cell.angle_beta   90.00
_cell.angle_gamma   90.00
#
_symmetry.space_group_name_H-M   'P 1'
#
loop_
_entity.id
_entity.type
_entity.pdbx_description
1 polymer ?
#
loop_
_entity_poly.entity_id
_entity_poly.type
_entity_poly.pdbx_seq_one_letter_code
_entity_poly.pdbx_strand_id
1 'polypeptide(L)'
;DITKKRLIQCPCGIKGNYAIPDGVTTIGEYAFKYCTGLTSVIIPNRVTTIGDEAFARCENLKSINVAKDNSHYCSENGVLFDITKKRLIQCPCGIKGNYVIPNGVTTIEDGAFLVCSGLTSVTIPNSVTTIGRSAFAGCSGLTSVTIPNSVTKIDIDAFRDCSILTNVTIGNSITTIE
;
A
#
# COMPACT_ATOMS: atom_id res chain seq x y z
N ASP A 1 -7.08 9.26 -20.42
CA ASP A 1 -6.77 10.31 -21.40
C ASP A 1 -7.12 9.85 -22.83
N ILE A 2 -7.09 10.75 -23.81
CA ILE A 2 -7.44 10.46 -25.20
C ILE A 2 -6.45 9.51 -25.89
N THR A 3 -5.21 9.40 -25.38
CA THR A 3 -4.19 8.48 -25.89
C THR A 3 -4.31 7.07 -25.30
N LYS A 4 -5.18 6.90 -24.29
CA LYS A 4 -5.39 5.66 -23.50
C LYS A 4 -4.11 5.13 -22.81
N LYS A 5 -3.08 5.99 -22.67
CA LYS A 5 -1.83 5.61 -21.97
C LYS A 5 -1.86 5.90 -20.48
N ARG A 6 -2.68 6.87 -20.06
CA ARG A 6 -2.82 7.25 -18.66
C ARG A 6 -4.22 6.97 -18.15
N LEU A 7 -4.35 6.16 -17.14
CA LEU A 7 -5.58 5.97 -16.39
C LEU A 7 -5.65 7.09 -15.34
N ILE A 8 -6.49 8.09 -15.60
CA ILE A 8 -6.64 9.28 -14.76
C ILE A 8 -7.53 8.94 -13.57
N GLN A 9 -8.68 8.32 -13.86
CA GLN A 9 -9.65 7.93 -12.84
C GLN A 9 -10.47 6.73 -13.31
N CYS A 10 -10.63 5.76 -12.43
CA CYS A 10 -11.53 4.64 -12.61
C CYS A 10 -12.92 5.05 -12.08
N PRO A 11 -14.02 4.77 -12.80
CA PRO A 11 -15.36 5.00 -12.27
C PRO A 11 -15.57 4.20 -10.98
N CYS A 12 -15.90 4.86 -9.86
CA CYS A 12 -16.04 4.22 -8.54
C CYS A 12 -17.19 3.18 -8.47
N GLY A 13 -18.08 3.14 -9.47
CA GLY A 13 -19.14 2.14 -9.58
C GLY A 13 -18.70 0.75 -10.06
N ILE A 14 -17.43 0.59 -10.48
CA ILE A 14 -16.89 -0.71 -10.91
C ILE A 14 -16.84 -1.66 -9.71
N LYS A 15 -17.26 -2.91 -9.94
CA LYS A 15 -17.32 -3.96 -8.93
C LYS A 15 -16.51 -5.18 -9.37
N GLY A 16 -16.04 -5.95 -8.37
CA GLY A 16 -15.32 -7.20 -8.63
C GLY A 16 -13.89 -6.99 -9.14
N ASN A 17 -13.49 -7.79 -10.13
CA ASN A 17 -12.14 -7.76 -10.66
C ASN A 17 -12.03 -6.75 -11.81
N TYR A 18 -10.98 -5.96 -11.81
CA TYR A 18 -10.70 -5.00 -12.88
C TYR A 18 -9.32 -5.23 -13.48
N ALA A 19 -9.26 -5.52 -14.77
CA ALA A 19 -8.01 -5.56 -15.51
C ALA A 19 -7.75 -4.19 -16.16
N ILE A 20 -6.64 -3.56 -15.80
CA ILE A 20 -6.20 -2.32 -16.45
C ILE A 20 -5.81 -2.65 -17.90
N PRO A 21 -6.30 -1.88 -18.90
CA PRO A 21 -6.00 -2.15 -20.31
C PRO A 21 -4.50 -2.16 -20.62
N ASP A 22 -4.05 -3.08 -21.48
CA ASP A 22 -2.63 -3.29 -21.82
C ASP A 22 -1.91 -2.06 -22.40
N GLY A 23 -2.65 -1.11 -22.97
CA GLY A 23 -2.10 0.15 -23.48
C GLY A 23 -1.72 1.17 -22.41
N VAL A 24 -2.13 0.98 -21.14
CA VAL A 24 -1.88 1.91 -20.06
C VAL A 24 -0.43 1.80 -19.60
N THR A 25 0.25 2.94 -19.52
CA THR A 25 1.62 3.05 -19.00
C THR A 25 1.68 3.79 -17.66
N THR A 26 0.66 4.59 -17.34
CA THR A 26 0.61 5.36 -16.11
C THR A 26 -0.75 5.19 -15.42
N ILE A 27 -0.72 4.82 -14.15
CA ILE A 27 -1.86 4.92 -13.24
C ILE A 27 -1.70 6.25 -12.50
N GLY A 28 -2.69 7.13 -12.62
CA GLY A 28 -2.65 8.47 -12.02
C GLY A 28 -2.76 8.44 -10.51
N GLU A 29 -2.43 9.57 -9.89
CA GLU A 29 -2.70 9.84 -8.49
C GLU A 29 -4.22 9.69 -8.22
N TYR A 30 -4.57 9.01 -7.13
CA TYR A 30 -5.97 8.72 -6.75
C TYR A 30 -6.81 7.98 -7.79
N ALA A 31 -6.19 7.33 -8.80
CA ALA A 31 -6.92 6.77 -9.95
C ALA A 31 -8.04 5.78 -9.59
N PHE A 32 -7.92 5.05 -8.48
CA PHE A 32 -8.93 4.13 -7.96
C PHE A 32 -9.46 4.54 -6.58
N LYS A 33 -9.15 5.75 -6.11
CA LYS A 33 -9.58 6.19 -4.77
C LYS A 33 -11.10 6.05 -4.59
N TYR A 34 -11.51 5.46 -3.46
CA TYR A 34 -12.91 5.16 -3.14
C TYR A 34 -13.61 4.15 -4.07
N CYS A 35 -12.89 3.39 -4.87
CA CYS A 35 -13.50 2.30 -5.65
C CYS A 35 -13.83 1.11 -4.72
N THR A 36 -14.81 1.31 -3.83
CA THR A 36 -15.18 0.34 -2.78
C THR A 36 -15.79 -0.96 -3.32
N GLY A 37 -16.24 -0.97 -4.57
CA GLY A 37 -16.76 -2.17 -5.23
C GLY A 37 -15.67 -3.12 -5.76
N LEU A 38 -14.41 -2.65 -5.89
CA LEU A 38 -13.31 -3.46 -6.40
C LEU A 38 -12.87 -4.52 -5.40
N THR A 39 -12.64 -5.74 -5.90
CA THR A 39 -12.08 -6.85 -5.11
C THR A 39 -10.68 -7.24 -5.54
N SER A 40 -10.35 -7.05 -6.81
CA SER A 40 -8.97 -7.18 -7.31
C SER A 40 -8.69 -6.27 -8.50
N VAL A 41 -7.41 -5.93 -8.66
CA VAL A 41 -6.92 -5.17 -9.83
C VAL A 41 -5.76 -5.95 -10.46
N ILE A 42 -5.73 -5.98 -11.80
CA ILE A 42 -4.60 -6.52 -12.57
C ILE A 42 -3.88 -5.37 -13.26
N ILE A 43 -2.60 -5.22 -12.96
CA ILE A 43 -1.69 -4.19 -13.53
C ILE A 43 -0.91 -4.85 -14.67
N PRO A 44 -1.02 -4.37 -15.92
CA PRO A 44 -0.32 -4.94 -17.06
C PRO A 44 1.18 -4.60 -17.05
N ASN A 45 1.93 -5.28 -17.93
CA ASN A 45 3.37 -5.18 -18.03
C ASN A 45 3.89 -3.80 -18.44
N ARG A 46 3.09 -3.02 -19.16
CA ARG A 46 3.49 -1.68 -19.65
C ARG A 46 3.35 -0.56 -18.65
N VAL A 47 2.78 -0.79 -17.48
CA VAL A 47 2.68 0.24 -16.44
C VAL A 47 4.07 0.48 -15.85
N THR A 48 4.55 1.71 -16.00
CA THR A 48 5.85 2.18 -15.52
C THR A 48 5.72 3.20 -14.39
N THR A 49 4.51 3.75 -14.19
CA THR A 49 4.26 4.77 -13.16
C THR A 49 2.93 4.50 -12.47
N ILE A 50 2.95 4.52 -11.14
CA ILE A 50 1.77 4.48 -10.28
C ILE A 50 1.85 5.72 -9.39
N GLY A 51 0.83 6.57 -9.46
CA GLY A 51 0.75 7.80 -8.67
C GLY A 51 0.37 7.53 -7.22
N ASP A 52 0.59 8.55 -6.39
CA ASP A 52 0.35 8.47 -4.96
C ASP A 52 -1.11 8.14 -4.64
N GLU A 53 -1.30 7.35 -3.59
CA GLU A 53 -2.62 6.91 -3.13
C GLU A 53 -3.55 6.37 -4.24
N ALA A 54 -2.97 5.81 -5.33
CA ALA A 54 -3.75 5.34 -6.49
C ALA A 54 -4.88 4.38 -6.10
N PHE A 55 -4.71 3.57 -5.07
CA PHE A 55 -5.69 2.58 -4.59
C PHE A 55 -6.25 2.90 -3.19
N ALA A 56 -6.09 4.15 -2.74
CA ALA A 56 -6.52 4.55 -1.40
C ALA A 56 -8.03 4.35 -1.19
N ARG A 57 -8.41 3.88 0.01
CA ARG A 57 -9.81 3.68 0.42
C ARG A 57 -10.62 2.72 -0.48
N CYS A 58 -9.97 1.79 -1.14
CA CYS A 58 -10.61 0.65 -1.81
C CYS A 58 -10.90 -0.45 -0.79
N GLU A 59 -11.89 -0.26 0.08
CA GLU A 59 -12.10 -1.05 1.31
C GLU A 59 -12.32 -2.55 1.09
N ASN A 60 -12.82 -2.95 -0.10
CA ASN A 60 -13.02 -4.36 -0.45
C ASN A 60 -11.91 -4.94 -1.33
N LEU A 61 -10.88 -4.15 -1.66
CA LEU A 61 -9.77 -4.61 -2.49
C LEU A 61 -8.92 -5.61 -1.70
N LYS A 62 -8.86 -6.85 -2.17
CA LYS A 62 -8.13 -7.96 -1.54
C LYS A 62 -6.80 -8.26 -2.22
N SER A 63 -6.65 -7.87 -3.49
CA SER A 63 -5.40 -8.10 -4.21
C SER A 63 -5.15 -7.08 -5.32
N ILE A 64 -3.89 -6.70 -5.44
CA ILE A 64 -3.32 -5.99 -6.58
C ILE A 64 -2.33 -6.95 -7.22
N ASN A 65 -2.62 -7.41 -8.43
CA ASN A 65 -1.80 -8.40 -9.13
C ASN A 65 -1.06 -7.71 -10.29
N VAL A 66 0.24 -7.93 -10.38
CA VAL A 66 1.08 -7.36 -11.43
C VAL A 66 1.47 -8.45 -12.41
N ALA A 67 1.42 -8.16 -13.71
CA ALA A 67 1.87 -9.07 -14.76
C ALA A 67 3.35 -9.45 -14.54
N LYS A 68 3.69 -10.74 -14.73
CA LYS A 68 5.04 -11.27 -14.40
C LYS A 68 6.18 -10.64 -15.17
N ASP A 69 5.90 -10.10 -16.35
CA ASP A 69 6.83 -9.42 -17.26
C ASP A 69 6.84 -7.89 -17.08
N ASN A 70 6.19 -7.35 -16.05
CA ASN A 70 6.33 -5.94 -15.68
C ASN A 70 7.74 -5.71 -15.11
N SER A 71 8.45 -4.71 -15.66
CA SER A 71 9.85 -4.42 -15.30
C SER A 71 10.01 -3.38 -14.18
N HIS A 72 8.91 -2.81 -13.66
CA HIS A 72 8.93 -1.73 -12.66
C HIS A 72 8.29 -2.15 -11.34
N TYR A 73 7.30 -3.03 -11.41
CA TYR A 73 6.49 -3.45 -10.26
C TYR A 73 6.34 -4.96 -10.21
N CYS A 74 6.08 -5.46 -9.02
CA CYS A 74 5.68 -6.85 -8.80
C CYS A 74 4.63 -6.92 -7.70
N SER A 75 3.99 -8.07 -7.57
CA SER A 75 3.09 -8.33 -6.45
C SER A 75 3.41 -9.66 -5.77
N GLU A 76 3.24 -9.69 -4.46
CA GLU A 76 3.35 -10.90 -3.66
C GLU A 76 2.16 -10.97 -2.70
N ASN A 77 1.44 -12.10 -2.74
CA ASN A 77 0.21 -12.29 -1.95
C ASN A 77 -0.81 -11.14 -2.11
N GLY A 78 -0.87 -10.55 -3.32
CA GLY A 78 -1.78 -9.45 -3.63
C GLY A 78 -1.34 -8.06 -3.16
N VAL A 79 -0.19 -7.93 -2.52
CA VAL A 79 0.42 -6.66 -2.10
C VAL A 79 1.35 -6.15 -3.20
N LEU A 80 1.33 -4.86 -3.45
CA LEU A 80 2.09 -4.19 -4.50
C LEU A 80 3.46 -3.71 -3.99
N PHE A 81 4.50 -4.03 -4.74
CA PHE A 81 5.89 -3.63 -4.48
C PHE A 81 6.52 -3.05 -5.75
N ASP A 82 7.63 -2.33 -5.58
CA ASP A 82 8.57 -2.11 -6.66
C ASP A 82 9.20 -3.44 -7.12
N ILE A 83 9.79 -3.47 -8.31
CA ILE A 83 10.35 -4.72 -8.89
C ILE A 83 11.46 -5.33 -8.02
N THR A 84 12.17 -4.52 -7.25
CA THR A 84 13.25 -4.98 -6.36
C THR A 84 12.75 -5.50 -5.01
N LYS A 85 11.46 -5.35 -4.73
CA LYS A 85 10.81 -5.60 -3.43
C LYS A 85 11.44 -4.84 -2.26
N LYS A 86 12.09 -3.72 -2.54
CA LYS A 86 12.62 -2.83 -1.50
C LYS A 86 11.56 -1.86 -0.97
N ARG A 87 10.58 -1.54 -1.78
CA ARG A 87 9.53 -0.59 -1.46
C ARG A 87 8.18 -1.30 -1.46
N LEU A 88 7.48 -1.29 -0.32
CA LEU A 88 6.10 -1.69 -0.22
C LEU A 88 5.22 -0.49 -0.60
N ILE A 89 4.59 -0.56 -1.77
CA ILE A 89 3.86 0.56 -2.36
C ILE A 89 2.42 0.60 -1.86
N GLN A 90 1.72 -0.55 -1.90
CA GLN A 90 0.32 -0.60 -1.47
C GLN A 90 -0.09 -1.98 -0.96
N CYS A 91 -0.55 -2.04 0.26
CA CYS A 91 -1.32 -3.14 0.81
C CYS A 91 -2.81 -2.90 0.50
N PRO A 92 -3.53 -3.85 -0.09
CA PRO A 92 -4.96 -3.70 -0.33
C PRO A 92 -5.76 -3.55 0.96
N CYS A 93 -6.66 -2.55 1.04
CA CYS A 93 -7.40 -2.23 2.27
C CYS A 93 -8.37 -3.34 2.74
N GLY A 94 -8.74 -4.28 1.87
CA GLY A 94 -9.60 -5.43 2.19
C GLY A 94 -8.85 -6.61 2.85
N ILE A 95 -7.54 -6.51 3.06
CA ILE A 95 -6.76 -7.50 3.82
C ILE A 95 -7.15 -7.43 5.30
N LYS A 96 -7.25 -8.60 5.95
CA LYS A 96 -7.68 -8.72 7.35
C LYS A 96 -6.68 -9.54 8.16
N GLY A 97 -6.70 -9.30 9.48
CA GLY A 97 -5.89 -10.07 10.42
C GLY A 97 -4.44 -9.60 10.48
N ASN A 98 -3.51 -10.53 10.64
CA ASN A 98 -2.08 -10.23 10.73
C ASN A 98 -1.46 -10.16 9.33
N TYR A 99 -0.62 -9.16 9.10
CA TYR A 99 0.22 -9.07 7.91
C TYR A 99 1.70 -9.03 8.27
N VAL A 100 2.49 -9.89 7.64
CA VAL A 100 3.95 -9.93 7.81
C VAL A 100 4.59 -9.28 6.58
N ILE A 101 5.25 -8.14 6.78
CA ILE A 101 6.01 -7.48 5.71
C ILE A 101 7.22 -8.35 5.35
N PRO A 102 7.45 -8.66 4.06
CA PRO A 102 8.56 -9.51 3.65
C PRO A 102 9.93 -8.98 4.08
N ASN A 103 10.83 -9.89 4.46
CA ASN A 103 12.22 -9.54 4.70
C ASN A 103 12.84 -8.94 3.43
N GLY A 104 13.66 -7.89 3.61
CA GLY A 104 14.29 -7.16 2.51
C GLY A 104 13.57 -5.89 2.09
N VAL A 105 12.29 -5.68 2.49
CA VAL A 105 11.63 -4.37 2.36
C VAL A 105 12.37 -3.36 3.23
N THR A 106 12.73 -2.23 2.64
CA THR A 106 13.45 -1.13 3.33
C THR A 106 12.56 0.08 3.58
N THR A 107 11.54 0.25 2.74
CA THR A 107 10.63 1.41 2.82
C THR A 107 9.18 0.96 2.75
N ILE A 108 8.38 1.45 3.69
CA ILE A 108 6.91 1.43 3.62
C ILE A 108 6.52 2.80 3.08
N GLU A 109 5.91 2.82 1.89
CA GLU A 109 5.60 4.06 1.17
C GLU A 109 4.45 4.84 1.81
N ASP A 110 4.28 6.09 1.35
CA ASP A 110 3.19 6.97 1.76
C ASP A 110 1.84 6.30 1.51
N GLY A 111 1.00 6.26 2.54
CA GLY A 111 -0.32 5.65 2.47
C GLY A 111 -0.35 4.15 2.19
N ALA A 112 0.77 3.42 2.31
CA ALA A 112 0.87 2.00 1.92
C ALA A 112 -0.17 1.09 2.56
N PHE A 113 -0.62 1.39 3.78
CA PHE A 113 -1.70 0.69 4.50
C PHE A 113 -2.86 1.64 4.84
N LEU A 114 -3.00 2.76 4.14
CA LEU A 114 -4.02 3.78 4.43
C LEU A 114 -5.43 3.15 4.49
N VAL A 115 -6.10 3.29 5.65
CA VAL A 115 -7.46 2.78 5.91
C VAL A 115 -7.60 1.25 5.79
N CYS A 116 -6.53 0.50 6.04
CA CYS A 116 -6.59 -0.96 6.16
C CYS A 116 -7.23 -1.36 7.50
N SER A 117 -8.50 -1.04 7.69
CA SER A 117 -9.24 -1.21 8.96
C SER A 117 -9.40 -2.66 9.42
N GLY A 118 -9.22 -3.61 8.52
CA GLY A 118 -9.28 -5.05 8.83
C GLY A 118 -7.97 -5.62 9.40
N LEU A 119 -6.85 -4.89 9.36
CA LEU A 119 -5.58 -5.33 9.95
C LEU A 119 -5.64 -5.26 11.47
N THR A 120 -5.26 -6.36 12.13
CA THR A 120 -5.19 -6.43 13.60
C THR A 120 -3.77 -6.31 14.11
N SER A 121 -2.79 -6.74 13.32
CA SER A 121 -1.37 -6.58 13.61
C SER A 121 -0.54 -6.53 12.34
N VAL A 122 0.63 -5.88 12.42
CA VAL A 122 1.62 -5.84 11.34
C VAL A 122 2.99 -6.16 11.92
N THR A 123 3.69 -7.11 11.30
CA THR A 123 5.09 -7.39 11.63
C THR A 123 6.01 -6.65 10.69
N ILE A 124 6.79 -5.72 11.23
CA ILE A 124 7.76 -4.90 10.48
C ILE A 124 9.15 -5.56 10.65
N PRO A 125 9.81 -6.00 9.56
CA PRO A 125 11.12 -6.66 9.66
C PRO A 125 12.24 -5.65 9.93
N ASN A 126 13.38 -6.16 10.43
CA ASN A 126 14.59 -5.36 10.71
C ASN A 126 15.27 -4.77 9.45
N SER A 127 14.76 -5.03 8.26
CA SER A 127 15.22 -4.38 7.02
C SER A 127 14.58 -3.02 6.79
N VAL A 128 13.42 -2.71 7.42
CA VAL A 128 12.72 -1.44 7.22
C VAL A 128 13.44 -0.32 7.94
N THR A 129 13.73 0.75 7.20
CA THR A 129 14.40 1.96 7.70
C THR A 129 13.48 3.17 7.71
N THR A 130 12.45 3.18 6.85
CA THR A 130 11.55 4.32 6.68
C THR A 130 10.09 3.88 6.66
N ILE A 131 9.26 4.60 7.42
CA ILE A 131 7.80 4.53 7.39
C ILE A 131 7.30 5.87 6.86
N GLY A 132 6.64 5.85 5.71
CA GLY A 132 6.17 7.02 4.98
C GLY A 132 4.97 7.70 5.61
N ARG A 133 4.61 8.85 5.06
CA ARG A 133 3.48 9.67 5.49
C ARG A 133 2.17 8.88 5.43
N SER A 134 1.39 8.98 6.50
CA SER A 134 0.08 8.29 6.60
C SER A 134 0.13 6.78 6.30
N ALA A 135 1.30 6.14 6.42
CA ALA A 135 1.51 4.76 6.00
C ALA A 135 0.49 3.79 6.62
N PHE A 136 0.13 3.96 7.88
CA PHE A 136 -0.87 3.18 8.61
C PHE A 136 -2.08 4.01 9.06
N ALA A 137 -2.26 5.21 8.51
CA ALA A 137 -3.36 6.07 8.94
C ALA A 137 -4.72 5.40 8.71
N GLY A 138 -5.61 5.48 9.71
CA GLY A 138 -6.94 4.88 9.64
C GLY A 138 -6.95 3.34 9.75
N CYS A 139 -5.85 2.70 10.15
CA CYS A 139 -5.84 1.27 10.49
C CYS A 139 -6.56 1.05 11.82
N SER A 140 -7.89 1.27 11.84
CA SER A 140 -8.70 1.29 13.05
C SER A 140 -8.83 -0.08 13.74
N GLY A 141 -8.45 -1.17 13.08
CA GLY A 141 -8.37 -2.51 13.64
C GLY A 141 -7.02 -2.87 14.27
N LEU A 142 -5.99 -2.02 14.10
CA LEU A 142 -4.63 -2.29 14.56
C LEU A 142 -4.55 -2.12 16.09
N THR A 143 -4.21 -3.21 16.81
CA THR A 143 -4.12 -3.22 18.27
C THR A 143 -2.72 -3.05 18.79
N SER A 144 -1.73 -3.51 18.02
CA SER A 144 -0.32 -3.46 18.41
C SER A 144 0.59 -3.29 17.21
N VAL A 145 1.71 -2.59 17.42
CA VAL A 145 2.79 -2.48 16.45
C VAL A 145 4.14 -2.47 17.16
N THR A 146 5.10 -3.20 16.59
CA THR A 146 6.50 -3.14 17.01
C THR A 146 7.30 -2.53 15.87
N ILE A 147 7.92 -1.38 16.15
CA ILE A 147 8.80 -0.68 15.22
C ILE A 147 10.24 -1.06 15.58
N PRO A 148 10.95 -1.76 14.68
CA PRO A 148 12.28 -2.27 14.98
C PRO A 148 13.33 -1.15 15.06
N ASN A 149 14.50 -1.49 15.66
CA ASN A 149 15.62 -0.55 15.76
C ASN A 149 16.20 -0.08 14.42
N SER A 150 15.90 -0.78 13.34
CA SER A 150 16.32 -0.36 11.99
C SER A 150 15.61 0.88 11.48
N VAL A 151 14.41 1.19 11.99
CA VAL A 151 13.63 2.34 11.56
C VAL A 151 14.25 3.61 12.14
N THR A 152 14.63 4.52 11.24
CA THR A 152 15.23 5.82 11.59
C THR A 152 14.30 6.99 11.34
N LYS A 153 13.31 6.82 10.45
CA LYS A 153 12.32 7.84 10.11
C LYS A 153 10.89 7.30 10.16
N ILE A 154 10.02 8.02 10.87
CA ILE A 154 8.55 7.90 10.82
C ILE A 154 8.02 9.25 10.38
N ASP A 155 7.32 9.28 9.26
CA ASP A 155 6.82 10.50 8.64
C ASP A 155 5.44 10.91 9.20
N ILE A 156 5.00 12.11 8.83
CA ILE A 156 3.76 12.76 9.28
C ILE A 156 2.56 11.80 9.24
N ASP A 157 1.77 11.82 10.29
CA ASP A 157 0.50 11.08 10.38
C ASP A 157 0.62 9.54 10.20
N ALA A 158 1.82 8.96 10.30
CA ALA A 158 2.05 7.53 9.97
C ALA A 158 1.06 6.58 10.66
N PHE A 159 0.64 6.87 11.91
CA PHE A 159 -0.33 6.07 12.68
C PHE A 159 -1.57 6.86 13.10
N ARG A 160 -1.88 7.94 12.38
CA ARG A 160 -3.07 8.75 12.66
C ARG A 160 -4.34 7.91 12.58
N ASP A 161 -5.31 8.16 13.46
CA ASP A 161 -6.61 7.47 13.48
C ASP A 161 -6.54 5.93 13.65
N CYS A 162 -5.45 5.38 14.19
CA CYS A 162 -5.36 4.01 14.67
C CYS A 162 -6.08 3.90 16.03
N SER A 163 -7.41 3.96 16.02
CA SER A 163 -8.26 4.27 17.19
C SER A 163 -8.20 3.25 18.33
N ILE A 164 -7.81 2.00 18.06
CA ILE A 164 -7.66 0.95 19.09
C ILE A 164 -6.22 0.51 19.30
N LEU A 165 -5.25 1.26 18.78
CA LEU A 165 -3.84 0.96 18.97
C LEU A 165 -3.43 1.27 20.42
N THR A 166 -3.23 0.23 21.21
CA THR A 166 -2.91 0.35 22.66
C THR A 166 -1.48 -0.02 23.00
N ASN A 167 -0.84 -0.84 22.16
CA ASN A 167 0.52 -1.34 22.40
C ASN A 167 1.45 -0.92 21.27
N VAL A 168 2.35 0.01 21.57
CA VAL A 168 3.37 0.47 20.62
C VAL A 168 4.75 0.26 21.25
N THR A 169 5.57 -0.56 20.61
CA THR A 169 6.99 -0.68 20.95
C THR A 169 7.78 0.07 19.88
N ILE A 170 8.59 1.02 20.30
CA ILE A 170 9.37 1.87 19.38
C ILE A 170 10.86 1.56 19.61
N GLY A 171 11.57 1.24 18.55
CA GLY A 171 13.02 1.09 18.55
C GLY A 171 13.72 2.42 18.91
N ASN A 172 14.92 2.33 19.38
CA ASN A 172 15.70 3.46 19.91
C ASN A 172 16.55 4.19 18.85
N SER A 173 16.44 3.85 17.58
CA SER A 173 17.20 4.47 16.47
C SER A 173 16.44 5.55 15.72
N ILE A 174 15.21 5.87 16.14
CA ILE A 174 14.41 6.90 15.49
C ILE A 174 15.03 8.27 15.76
N THR A 175 15.36 8.96 14.67
CA THR A 175 15.93 10.32 14.71
C THR A 175 14.90 11.39 14.40
N THR A 176 13.80 11.00 13.70
CA THR A 176 12.76 11.93 13.27
C THR A 176 11.38 11.29 13.40
N ILE A 177 10.47 11.95 14.10
CA ILE A 177 9.02 11.70 14.10
C ILE A 177 8.37 13.05 13.73
N GLU A 178 7.62 13.07 12.62
CA GLU A 178 6.94 14.26 12.11
C GLU A 178 5.43 14.16 12.27
#